data_abf526a4ac22f7b2ca184920bfa8cc8d
#
_entry.id   abf526a4ac22f7b2ca184920bfa8cc8d
#
_cell.length_a   1.000
_cell.length_b   1.000
_cell.length_c   1.000
_cell.angle_alpha   90.00
_cell.angle_beta   90.00
_cell.angle_gamma   90.00
#
_symmetry.space_group_name_H-M   'P 1'
#
loop_
_entity.id
_entity.type
_entity.pdbx_description
1 polymer ?
#
loop_
_entity_poly.entity_id
_entity_poly.type
_entity_poly.pdbx_seq_one_letter_code
_entity_poly.pdbx_strand_id
1 'polypeptide(L)'
;MICKFEELYQQEAQGQRARYQALREGFKAQFGSDEGGEYFSAPGRSEIGGNHTDHQHGRVLAAAVNLDIAAYARKTDNGRAVLKSAEYTKMDDIDISDLDMKEEEKDTSAALLRGICARCVQLGYKVGGFEAYTITRVLKGSGLSSYAAFEVLVVTIISHLYNDDAIDPVTVAKIAQYAENVYFGKPSGLLDQTASSVGGFTAIDFKDPENILIEKVKFDVTAHGYALCVVDTGGNHADLTNEYALVPKEMKIGRAHV
;
A
#
# COMPACT_ATOMS: atom_id res chain seq x y z
N MET A 1 6.45 -10.19 -6.47
CA MET A 1 7.89 -10.57 -6.57
C MET A 1 8.26 -11.40 -5.35
N ILE A 2 8.73 -12.63 -5.55
CA ILE A 2 9.21 -13.49 -4.45
C ILE A 2 10.66 -13.12 -4.18
N CYS A 3 10.99 -12.79 -2.93
CA CYS A 3 12.37 -12.49 -2.51
C CYS A 3 12.73 -13.27 -1.24
N LYS A 4 14.01 -13.43 -0.98
CA LYS A 4 14.48 -14.03 0.26
C LYS A 4 14.40 -13.01 1.39
N PHE A 5 14.16 -13.50 2.59
CA PHE A 5 14.03 -12.69 3.79
C PHE A 5 15.28 -11.82 4.05
N GLU A 6 16.46 -12.38 3.84
CA GLU A 6 17.74 -11.70 3.97
C GLU A 6 17.96 -10.60 2.90
N GLU A 7 17.39 -10.77 1.72
CA GLU A 7 17.43 -9.77 0.64
C GLU A 7 16.53 -8.58 0.96
N LEU A 8 15.36 -8.84 1.61
CA LEU A 8 14.41 -7.81 1.98
C LEU A 8 14.91 -6.93 3.14
N TYR A 9 15.49 -7.54 4.19
CA TYR A 9 15.83 -6.83 5.41
C TYR A 9 17.34 -6.67 5.66
N GLN A 10 18.17 -7.31 4.85
CA GLN A 10 19.63 -7.19 4.93
C GLN A 10 20.17 -7.33 6.37
N GLN A 11 20.80 -6.29 6.91
CA GLN A 11 21.37 -6.31 8.27
C GLN A 11 20.30 -6.42 9.37
N GLU A 12 19.07 -6.02 9.12
CA GLU A 12 17.96 -6.12 10.06
C GLU A 12 17.27 -7.50 10.07
N ALA A 13 17.61 -8.40 9.16
CA ALA A 13 16.92 -9.67 8.96
C ALA A 13 16.73 -10.46 10.25
N GLN A 14 17.76 -10.53 11.11
CA GLN A 14 17.67 -11.24 12.38
C GLN A 14 16.62 -10.62 13.32
N GLY A 15 16.58 -9.29 13.44
CA GLY A 15 15.60 -8.58 14.27
C GLY A 15 14.16 -8.74 13.76
N GLN A 16 13.97 -8.87 12.44
CA GLN A 16 12.65 -9.03 11.85
C GLN A 16 12.08 -10.45 12.00
N ARG A 17 12.89 -11.48 12.22
CA ARG A 17 12.40 -12.86 12.37
C ARG A 17 11.35 -13.01 13.48
N ALA A 18 11.55 -12.36 14.64
CA ALA A 18 10.59 -12.39 15.74
C ALA A 18 9.23 -11.78 15.33
N ARG A 19 9.23 -10.70 14.55
CA ARG A 19 8.00 -10.08 14.03
C ARG A 19 7.25 -11.03 13.07
N TYR A 20 7.96 -11.70 12.18
CA TYR A 20 7.36 -12.66 11.26
C TYR A 20 6.84 -13.92 11.99
N GLN A 21 7.51 -14.34 13.04
CA GLN A 21 6.99 -15.39 13.93
C GLN A 21 5.70 -14.91 14.62
N ALA A 22 5.68 -13.69 15.18
CA ALA A 22 4.50 -13.11 15.79
C ALA A 22 3.33 -12.94 14.80
N LEU A 23 3.59 -12.61 13.52
CA LEU A 23 2.59 -12.62 12.45
C LEU A 23 1.91 -13.97 12.31
N ARG A 24 2.69 -15.05 12.21
CA ARG A 24 2.18 -16.41 12.05
C ARG A 24 1.42 -16.88 13.30
N GLU A 25 1.94 -16.57 14.48
CA GLU A 25 1.28 -16.89 15.75
C GLU A 25 -0.04 -16.14 15.91
N GLY A 26 -0.06 -14.83 15.59
CA GLY A 26 -1.26 -14.00 15.60
C GLY A 26 -2.30 -14.48 14.59
N PHE A 27 -1.89 -14.85 13.40
CA PHE A 27 -2.75 -15.45 12.38
C PHE A 27 -3.38 -16.75 12.89
N LYS A 28 -2.56 -17.66 13.45
CA LYS A 28 -3.02 -18.93 14.01
C LYS A 28 -3.99 -18.73 15.17
N ALA A 29 -3.72 -17.78 16.05
CA ALA A 29 -4.60 -17.44 17.15
C ALA A 29 -5.95 -16.88 16.67
N GLN A 30 -5.96 -16.08 15.61
CA GLN A 30 -7.14 -15.46 15.03
C GLN A 30 -7.99 -16.43 14.22
N PHE A 31 -7.36 -17.29 13.40
CA PHE A 31 -8.05 -18.12 12.39
C PHE A 31 -7.95 -19.63 12.67
N GLY A 32 -7.39 -20.03 13.80
CA GLY A 32 -7.36 -21.42 14.28
C GLY A 32 -6.23 -22.29 13.71
N SER A 33 -5.74 -22.01 12.50
CA SER A 33 -4.65 -22.75 11.84
C SER A 33 -3.78 -21.80 11.02
N ASP A 34 -2.51 -22.13 10.90
CA ASP A 34 -1.53 -21.45 10.05
C ASP A 34 -1.17 -22.25 8.78
N GLU A 35 -1.92 -23.32 8.50
CA GLU A 35 -1.69 -24.17 7.33
C GLU A 35 -2.04 -23.43 6.02
N GLY A 36 -1.17 -23.58 5.02
CA GLY A 36 -1.35 -22.97 3.70
C GLY A 36 -1.14 -21.47 3.64
N GLY A 37 -0.64 -20.85 4.73
CA GLY A 37 -0.38 -19.43 4.75
C GLY A 37 1.01 -19.06 4.26
N GLU A 38 1.14 -17.87 3.69
CA GLU A 38 2.35 -17.29 3.13
C GLU A 38 2.60 -15.89 3.67
N TYR A 39 3.84 -15.42 3.57
CA TYR A 39 4.22 -14.09 4.03
C TYR A 39 4.22 -13.08 2.90
N PHE A 40 3.72 -11.90 3.20
CA PHE A 40 3.66 -10.74 2.31
C PHE A 40 4.21 -9.51 3.01
N SER A 41 4.72 -8.55 2.23
CA SER A 41 5.19 -7.27 2.74
C SER A 41 5.01 -6.17 1.69
N ALA A 42 4.57 -4.99 2.14
CA ALA A 42 4.55 -3.79 1.32
C ALA A 42 5.17 -2.62 2.12
N PRO A 43 6.15 -1.91 1.54
CA PRO A 43 6.85 -0.84 2.23
C PRO A 43 6.03 0.44 2.29
N GLY A 44 6.28 1.27 3.31
CA GLY A 44 6.01 2.68 3.24
C GLY A 44 6.95 3.37 2.26
N ARG A 45 6.70 4.66 2.00
CA ARG A 45 7.52 5.48 1.11
C ARG A 45 7.92 6.79 1.76
N SER A 46 9.05 7.35 1.32
CA SER A 46 9.41 8.75 1.51
C SER A 46 9.54 9.43 0.15
N GLU A 47 9.06 10.65 0.03
CA GLU A 47 9.41 11.50 -1.11
C GLU A 47 10.80 12.09 -0.89
N ILE A 48 11.66 11.99 -1.90
CA ILE A 48 13.02 12.51 -1.87
C ILE A 48 13.07 13.89 -2.53
N GLY A 49 12.22 14.12 -3.51
CA GLY A 49 12.10 15.41 -4.19
C GLY A 49 10.92 15.44 -5.14
N GLY A 50 10.36 16.66 -5.37
CA GLY A 50 9.25 16.86 -6.29
C GLY A 50 8.00 17.51 -5.66
N ASN A 51 7.89 17.57 -4.33
CA ASN A 51 6.80 18.22 -3.57
C ASN A 51 5.40 17.79 -3.99
N HIS A 52 5.17 16.47 -4.10
CA HIS A 52 3.87 15.89 -4.45
C HIS A 52 3.22 16.50 -5.71
N THR A 53 4.02 16.72 -6.75
CA THR A 53 3.54 17.29 -8.01
C THR A 53 2.91 16.27 -8.96
N ASP A 54 2.63 15.05 -8.49
CA ASP A 54 1.96 13.98 -9.24
C ASP A 54 0.58 14.42 -9.77
N HIS A 55 -0.23 15.12 -8.96
CA HIS A 55 -1.52 15.67 -9.37
C HIS A 55 -1.43 16.90 -10.29
N GLN A 56 -0.21 17.40 -10.57
CA GLN A 56 0.08 18.55 -11.42
C GLN A 56 0.88 18.19 -12.67
N HIS A 57 0.99 16.90 -13.01
CA HIS A 57 1.80 16.38 -14.10
C HIS A 57 3.30 16.66 -13.96
N GLY A 58 3.77 16.75 -12.72
CA GLY A 58 5.16 17.00 -12.38
C GLY A 58 6.02 15.74 -12.38
N ARG A 59 7.29 15.93 -11.98
CA ARG A 59 8.24 14.85 -11.77
C ARG A 59 8.56 14.74 -10.30
N VAL A 60 8.66 13.50 -9.82
CA VAL A 60 8.98 13.22 -8.43
C VAL A 60 10.05 12.14 -8.34
N LEU A 61 10.85 12.19 -7.28
CA LEU A 61 11.75 11.15 -6.87
C LEU A 61 11.28 10.63 -5.52
N ALA A 62 10.92 9.37 -5.45
CA ALA A 62 10.47 8.72 -4.23
C ALA A 62 11.36 7.51 -3.90
N ALA A 63 11.33 7.09 -2.65
CA ALA A 63 11.99 5.87 -2.21
C ALA A 63 11.07 5.05 -1.32
N ALA A 64 11.01 3.75 -1.57
CA ALA A 64 10.49 2.80 -0.59
C ALA A 64 11.43 2.78 0.62
N VAL A 65 10.86 2.74 1.83
CA VAL A 65 11.61 2.66 3.07
C VAL A 65 11.60 1.25 3.63
N ASN A 66 12.49 0.95 4.58
CA ASN A 66 12.54 -0.36 5.25
C ASN A 66 11.50 -0.52 6.38
N LEU A 67 10.56 0.40 6.48
CA LEU A 67 9.37 0.29 7.32
C LEU A 67 8.21 -0.18 6.46
N ASP A 68 7.60 -1.31 6.82
CA ASP A 68 6.61 -1.99 6.00
C ASP A 68 5.38 -2.43 6.82
N ILE A 69 4.33 -2.78 6.09
CA ILE A 69 3.25 -3.60 6.61
C ILE A 69 3.53 -5.03 6.14
N ALA A 70 3.73 -5.94 7.10
CA ALA A 70 3.88 -7.35 6.80
C ALA A 70 2.57 -8.10 7.08
N ALA A 71 2.27 -9.11 6.28
CA ALA A 71 1.11 -9.98 6.45
C ALA A 71 1.51 -11.46 6.43
N TYR A 72 0.72 -12.25 7.13
CA TYR A 72 0.59 -13.68 6.88
C TYR A 72 -0.82 -13.93 6.37
N ALA A 73 -0.95 -14.52 5.18
CA ALA A 73 -2.24 -14.67 4.54
C ALA A 73 -2.37 -16.04 3.86
N ARG A 74 -3.61 -16.53 3.77
CA ARG A 74 -3.94 -17.76 3.04
C ARG A 74 -5.20 -17.61 2.22
N LYS A 75 -5.30 -18.39 1.17
CA LYS A 75 -6.51 -18.56 0.37
C LYS A 75 -7.58 -19.31 1.16
N THR A 76 -8.85 -18.93 0.95
CA THR A 76 -10.03 -19.64 1.48
C THR A 76 -11.08 -19.79 0.40
N ASP A 77 -12.02 -20.73 0.60
CA ASP A 77 -13.12 -21.00 -0.34
C ASP A 77 -14.47 -20.44 0.16
N ASN A 78 -14.45 -19.61 1.21
CA ASN A 78 -15.66 -19.09 1.86
C ASN A 78 -16.24 -17.82 1.19
N GLY A 79 -15.65 -17.33 0.12
CA GLY A 79 -16.10 -16.12 -0.60
C GLY A 79 -15.96 -14.82 0.20
N ARG A 80 -15.11 -14.80 1.24
CA ARG A 80 -14.90 -13.63 2.08
C ARG A 80 -13.44 -13.19 2.09
N ALA A 81 -13.21 -11.88 2.00
CA ALA A 81 -11.89 -11.31 2.26
C ALA A 81 -11.86 -10.78 3.68
N VAL A 82 -11.05 -11.41 4.52
CA VAL A 82 -10.97 -11.13 5.96
C VAL A 82 -9.57 -10.68 6.31
N LEU A 83 -9.45 -9.51 6.94
CA LEU A 83 -8.18 -8.94 7.36
C LEU A 83 -8.24 -8.48 8.81
N LYS A 84 -7.31 -8.97 9.61
CA LYS A 84 -7.09 -8.56 11.00
C LYS A 84 -5.73 -7.90 11.14
N SER A 85 -5.70 -6.67 11.60
CA SER A 85 -4.46 -5.99 12.00
C SER A 85 -4.21 -6.18 13.50
N ALA A 86 -2.96 -6.40 13.87
CA ALA A 86 -2.55 -6.52 15.28
C ALA A 86 -2.83 -5.23 16.07
N GLU A 87 -2.71 -4.08 15.41
CA GLU A 87 -2.83 -2.75 16.00
C GLU A 87 -4.27 -2.32 16.26
N TYR A 88 -5.26 -3.00 15.65
CA TYR A 88 -6.67 -2.61 15.75
C TYR A 88 -7.53 -3.75 16.29
N THR A 89 -8.52 -3.43 17.09
CA THR A 89 -9.49 -4.42 17.63
C THR A 89 -10.47 -4.90 16.56
N LYS A 90 -10.92 -4.00 15.67
CA LYS A 90 -11.85 -4.33 14.58
C LYS A 90 -11.13 -5.16 13.49
N MET A 91 -11.86 -6.10 12.94
CA MET A 91 -11.47 -6.91 11.79
C MET A 91 -12.28 -6.45 10.58
N ASP A 92 -11.64 -6.32 9.43
CA ASP A 92 -12.33 -6.10 8.17
C ASP A 92 -12.76 -7.46 7.62
N ASP A 93 -14.02 -7.55 7.21
CA ASP A 93 -14.64 -8.77 6.71
C ASP A 93 -15.66 -8.42 5.65
N ILE A 94 -15.32 -8.61 4.38
CA ILE A 94 -16.16 -8.28 3.24
C ILE A 94 -16.59 -9.51 2.47
N ASP A 95 -17.82 -9.48 1.99
CA ASP A 95 -18.35 -10.48 1.06
C ASP A 95 -17.92 -10.11 -0.37
N ILE A 96 -17.21 -11.03 -1.05
CA ILE A 96 -16.69 -10.81 -2.40
C ILE A 96 -17.80 -10.85 -3.45
N SER A 97 -18.95 -11.45 -3.12
CA SER A 97 -20.12 -11.43 -4.01
C SER A 97 -20.85 -10.08 -4.05
N ASP A 98 -20.60 -9.21 -3.06
CA ASP A 98 -21.16 -7.87 -2.94
C ASP A 98 -20.01 -6.85 -2.80
N LEU A 99 -19.58 -6.32 -3.94
CA LEU A 99 -18.51 -5.33 -4.02
C LEU A 99 -19.01 -3.90 -4.31
N ASP A 100 -20.29 -3.66 -4.17
CA ASP A 100 -20.86 -2.32 -4.29
C ASP A 100 -20.35 -1.41 -3.16
N MET A 101 -20.13 -0.15 -3.49
CA MET A 101 -19.70 0.85 -2.52
C MET A 101 -20.74 1.02 -1.41
N LYS A 102 -20.28 1.05 -0.17
CA LYS A 102 -21.12 1.23 1.02
C LYS A 102 -20.76 2.54 1.72
N GLU A 103 -21.73 3.43 1.86
CA GLU A 103 -21.51 4.75 2.47
C GLU A 103 -21.07 4.63 3.93
N GLU A 104 -21.56 3.62 4.66
CA GLU A 104 -21.16 3.34 6.04
C GLU A 104 -19.72 2.83 6.21
N GLU A 105 -19.08 2.39 5.13
CA GLU A 105 -17.69 1.96 5.13
C GLU A 105 -16.71 3.09 4.77
N LYS A 106 -17.19 4.23 4.31
CA LYS A 106 -16.37 5.38 3.95
C LYS A 106 -15.39 5.74 5.07
N ASP A 107 -14.18 6.15 4.69
CA ASP A 107 -13.07 6.44 5.61
C ASP A 107 -12.61 5.23 6.47
N THR A 108 -12.92 3.99 6.05
CA THR A 108 -12.49 2.77 6.76
C THR A 108 -11.62 1.87 5.89
N SER A 109 -10.84 0.99 6.53
CA SER A 109 -10.05 -0.05 5.85
C SER A 109 -10.93 -1.06 5.09
N ALA A 110 -12.16 -1.29 5.52
CA ALA A 110 -13.13 -2.12 4.82
C ALA A 110 -13.48 -1.54 3.44
N ALA A 111 -13.64 -0.21 3.32
CA ALA A 111 -13.86 0.45 2.04
C ALA A 111 -12.66 0.25 1.08
N LEU A 112 -11.43 0.37 1.59
CA LEU A 112 -10.23 0.11 0.80
C LEU A 112 -10.19 -1.34 0.32
N LEU A 113 -10.41 -2.30 1.22
CA LEU A 113 -10.42 -3.73 0.90
C LEU A 113 -11.48 -4.06 -0.16
N ARG A 114 -12.71 -3.53 -0.03
CA ARG A 114 -13.80 -3.68 -0.99
C ARG A 114 -13.47 -3.04 -2.34
N GLY A 115 -12.96 -1.82 -2.33
CA GLY A 115 -12.58 -1.08 -3.53
C GLY A 115 -11.48 -1.76 -4.34
N ILE A 116 -10.49 -2.34 -3.66
CA ILE A 116 -9.42 -3.14 -4.28
C ILE A 116 -10.02 -4.38 -4.96
N CYS A 117 -10.84 -5.16 -4.24
CA CYS A 117 -11.50 -6.34 -4.81
C CYS A 117 -12.36 -5.97 -6.02
N ALA A 118 -13.17 -4.91 -5.91
CA ALA A 118 -14.01 -4.41 -6.99
C ALA A 118 -13.18 -4.03 -8.22
N ARG A 119 -12.08 -3.28 -8.01
CA ARG A 119 -11.24 -2.84 -9.11
C ARG A 119 -10.50 -4.00 -9.79
N CYS A 120 -10.03 -4.97 -9.02
CA CYS A 120 -9.45 -6.19 -9.59
C CYS A 120 -10.45 -6.91 -10.51
N VAL A 121 -11.69 -7.09 -10.06
CA VAL A 121 -12.75 -7.73 -10.87
C VAL A 121 -13.05 -6.91 -12.13
N GLN A 122 -13.18 -5.58 -12.02
CA GLN A 122 -13.41 -4.70 -13.17
C GLN A 122 -12.31 -4.79 -14.25
N LEU A 123 -11.07 -5.03 -13.83
CA LEU A 123 -9.93 -5.21 -14.72
C LEU A 123 -9.77 -6.65 -15.24
N GLY A 124 -10.67 -7.56 -14.87
CA GLY A 124 -10.64 -8.97 -15.30
C GLY A 124 -9.73 -9.88 -14.48
N TYR A 125 -9.20 -9.42 -13.35
CA TYR A 125 -8.43 -10.25 -12.43
C TYR A 125 -9.35 -11.09 -11.56
N LYS A 126 -8.87 -12.29 -11.20
CA LYS A 126 -9.58 -13.17 -10.28
C LYS A 126 -9.45 -12.66 -8.85
N VAL A 127 -10.56 -12.67 -8.12
CA VAL A 127 -10.62 -12.38 -6.69
C VAL A 127 -11.34 -13.54 -6.01
N GLY A 128 -10.83 -13.99 -4.89
CA GLY A 128 -11.43 -15.07 -4.10
C GLY A 128 -11.24 -14.82 -2.61
N GLY A 129 -11.79 -15.70 -1.78
CA GLY A 129 -11.70 -15.57 -0.32
C GLY A 129 -10.28 -15.70 0.20
N PHE A 130 -9.93 -14.87 1.17
CA PHE A 130 -8.65 -15.01 1.88
C PHE A 130 -8.79 -14.52 3.33
N GLU A 131 -7.89 -15.02 4.16
CA GLU A 131 -7.67 -14.55 5.51
C GLU A 131 -6.27 -13.96 5.59
N ALA A 132 -6.13 -12.80 6.24
CA ALA A 132 -4.84 -12.14 6.45
C ALA A 132 -4.73 -11.58 7.87
N TYR A 133 -3.54 -11.71 8.46
CA TYR A 133 -3.17 -11.06 9.70
C TYR A 133 -1.98 -10.16 9.44
N THR A 134 -2.03 -8.90 9.90
CA THR A 134 -0.99 -7.90 9.60
C THR A 134 -0.36 -7.32 10.85
N ILE A 135 0.93 -6.97 10.75
CA ILE A 135 1.66 -6.15 11.71
C ILE A 135 2.34 -5.00 10.94
N THR A 136 2.08 -3.76 11.35
CA THR A 136 2.64 -2.59 10.68
C THR A 136 3.81 -1.97 11.42
N ARG A 137 4.80 -1.50 10.65
CA ARG A 137 5.83 -0.53 11.08
C ARG A 137 5.63 0.83 10.40
N VAL A 138 4.65 0.95 9.50
CA VAL A 138 4.27 2.21 8.84
C VAL A 138 3.16 2.85 9.66
N LEU A 139 3.53 3.65 10.64
CA LEU A 139 2.57 4.25 11.56
C LEU A 139 1.65 5.25 10.85
N LYS A 140 0.38 5.22 11.22
CA LYS A 140 -0.61 6.20 10.73
C LYS A 140 -0.18 7.61 11.16
N GLY A 141 -0.22 8.56 10.22
CA GLY A 141 0.17 9.95 10.49
C GLY A 141 1.68 10.20 10.49
N SER A 142 2.53 9.20 10.20
CA SER A 142 3.99 9.35 10.13
C SER A 142 4.50 10.02 8.85
N GLY A 143 3.62 10.31 7.90
CA GLY A 143 4.02 10.81 6.57
C GLY A 143 4.59 9.74 5.62
N LEU A 144 4.62 8.47 6.03
CA LEU A 144 5.17 7.36 5.24
C LEU A 144 4.12 6.61 4.41
N SER A 145 2.91 7.15 4.28
CA SER A 145 1.78 6.60 3.48
C SER A 145 1.33 5.21 3.89
N SER A 146 0.84 5.09 5.13
CA SER A 146 0.32 3.82 5.65
C SER A 146 -0.86 3.27 4.83
N TYR A 147 -1.72 4.12 4.27
CA TYR A 147 -2.83 3.68 3.41
C TYR A 147 -2.32 3.07 2.12
N ALA A 148 -1.40 3.74 1.41
CA ALA A 148 -0.81 3.21 0.18
C ALA A 148 -0.10 1.88 0.41
N ALA A 149 0.68 1.74 1.51
CA ALA A 149 1.31 0.48 1.87
C ALA A 149 0.29 -0.64 2.14
N PHE A 150 -0.82 -0.33 2.83
CA PHE A 150 -1.92 -1.27 3.07
C PHE A 150 -2.58 -1.71 1.76
N GLU A 151 -2.91 -0.77 0.90
CA GLU A 151 -3.56 -1.01 -0.39
C GLU A 151 -2.68 -1.87 -1.29
N VAL A 152 -1.41 -1.52 -1.43
CA VAL A 152 -0.43 -2.28 -2.20
C VAL A 152 -0.26 -3.70 -1.66
N LEU A 153 -0.25 -3.87 -0.32
CA LEU A 153 -0.20 -5.18 0.32
C LEU A 153 -1.40 -6.05 -0.08
N VAL A 154 -2.61 -5.51 0.00
CA VAL A 154 -3.85 -6.25 -0.33
C VAL A 154 -3.87 -6.65 -1.82
N VAL A 155 -3.51 -5.73 -2.73
CA VAL A 155 -3.42 -6.06 -4.16
C VAL A 155 -2.37 -7.14 -4.40
N THR A 156 -1.22 -7.07 -3.71
CA THR A 156 -0.15 -8.08 -3.82
C THR A 156 -0.63 -9.46 -3.33
N ILE A 157 -1.38 -9.53 -2.23
CA ILE A 157 -2.00 -10.77 -1.75
C ILE A 157 -2.94 -11.35 -2.81
N ILE A 158 -3.83 -10.54 -3.39
CA ILE A 158 -4.76 -10.99 -4.45
C ILE A 158 -4.01 -11.42 -5.70
N SER A 159 -2.97 -10.68 -6.10
CA SER A 159 -2.13 -11.02 -7.25
C SER A 159 -1.50 -12.39 -7.08
N HIS A 160 -0.90 -12.64 -5.93
CA HIS A 160 -0.23 -13.91 -5.65
C HIS A 160 -1.22 -15.07 -5.52
N LEU A 161 -2.25 -14.94 -4.69
CA LEU A 161 -3.16 -16.04 -4.37
C LEU A 161 -4.07 -16.45 -5.54
N TYR A 162 -4.35 -15.53 -6.48
CA TYR A 162 -5.37 -15.75 -7.51
C TYR A 162 -4.92 -15.48 -8.94
N ASN A 163 -3.79 -14.81 -9.16
CA ASN A 163 -3.38 -14.33 -10.47
C ASN A 163 -1.90 -14.63 -10.80
N ASP A 164 -1.28 -15.58 -10.13
CA ASP A 164 0.08 -16.05 -10.39
C ASP A 164 1.13 -14.90 -10.46
N ASP A 165 1.00 -13.90 -9.60
CA ASP A 165 1.80 -12.66 -9.56
C ASP A 165 1.75 -11.83 -10.87
N ALA A 166 0.72 -11.98 -11.70
CA ALA A 166 0.63 -11.34 -13.01
C ALA A 166 0.24 -9.86 -12.98
N ILE A 167 -0.18 -9.32 -11.84
CA ILE A 167 -0.51 -7.89 -11.73
C ILE A 167 0.80 -7.11 -11.59
N ASP A 168 1.15 -6.33 -12.62
CA ASP A 168 2.37 -5.53 -12.63
C ASP A 168 2.32 -4.37 -11.60
N PRO A 169 3.48 -3.85 -11.14
CA PRO A 169 3.53 -2.83 -10.09
C PRO A 169 2.77 -1.54 -10.39
N VAL A 170 2.68 -1.12 -11.65
CA VAL A 170 1.95 0.10 -12.05
C VAL A 170 0.45 -0.15 -11.93
N THR A 171 -0.01 -1.30 -12.37
CA THR A 171 -1.40 -1.72 -12.25
C THR A 171 -1.77 -1.91 -10.76
N VAL A 172 -0.88 -2.48 -9.94
CA VAL A 172 -1.05 -2.53 -8.47
C VAL A 172 -1.29 -1.13 -7.91
N ALA A 173 -0.46 -0.15 -8.27
CA ALA A 173 -0.61 1.23 -7.82
C ALA A 173 -1.94 1.86 -8.27
N LYS A 174 -2.35 1.65 -9.52
CA LYS A 174 -3.61 2.17 -10.06
C LYS A 174 -4.84 1.54 -9.39
N ILE A 175 -4.80 0.25 -9.06
CA ILE A 175 -5.87 -0.43 -8.29
C ILE A 175 -5.97 0.17 -6.88
N ALA A 176 -4.84 0.32 -6.21
CA ALA A 176 -4.74 0.91 -4.88
C ALA A 176 -5.30 2.34 -4.85
N GLN A 177 -4.83 3.21 -5.73
CA GLN A 177 -5.33 4.58 -5.85
C GLN A 177 -6.84 4.65 -6.13
N TYR A 178 -7.35 3.77 -6.99
CA TYR A 178 -8.78 3.71 -7.27
C TYR A 178 -9.59 3.43 -6.00
N ALA A 179 -9.16 2.49 -5.18
CA ALA A 179 -9.83 2.18 -3.93
C ALA A 179 -9.82 3.38 -2.96
N GLU A 180 -8.69 4.09 -2.84
CA GLU A 180 -8.59 5.29 -2.01
C GLU A 180 -9.48 6.42 -2.51
N ASN A 181 -9.48 6.69 -3.82
CA ASN A 181 -10.23 7.82 -4.39
C ASN A 181 -11.74 7.57 -4.48
N VAL A 182 -12.17 6.34 -4.78
CA VAL A 182 -13.56 6.03 -5.09
C VAL A 182 -14.30 5.46 -3.88
N TYR A 183 -13.71 4.47 -3.20
CA TYR A 183 -14.38 3.77 -2.09
C TYR A 183 -14.11 4.42 -0.74
N PHE A 184 -12.85 4.76 -0.47
CA PHE A 184 -12.49 5.44 0.78
C PHE A 184 -12.92 6.91 0.77
N GLY A 185 -12.92 7.56 -0.41
CA GLY A 185 -13.38 8.93 -0.60
C GLY A 185 -12.32 10.01 -0.39
N LYS A 186 -11.04 9.65 -0.34
CA LYS A 186 -9.92 10.60 -0.21
C LYS A 186 -9.22 10.78 -1.56
N PRO A 187 -9.27 11.97 -2.17
CA PRO A 187 -8.57 12.23 -3.42
C PRO A 187 -7.06 12.21 -3.21
N SER A 188 -6.38 11.22 -3.80
CA SER A 188 -4.92 11.07 -3.76
C SER A 188 -4.34 11.05 -5.18
N GLY A 189 -3.07 11.46 -5.30
CA GLY A 189 -2.24 11.22 -6.46
C GLY A 189 -1.82 9.76 -6.57
N LEU A 190 -0.93 9.44 -7.50
CA LEU A 190 -0.47 8.08 -7.73
C LEU A 190 0.96 7.82 -7.22
N LEU A 191 1.63 8.85 -6.66
CA LEU A 191 3.01 8.77 -6.19
C LEU A 191 3.20 7.69 -5.13
N ASP A 192 2.37 7.73 -4.11
CA ASP A 192 2.50 6.92 -2.90
C ASP A 192 2.42 5.43 -3.21
N GLN A 193 1.36 5.05 -3.92
CA GLN A 193 1.12 3.68 -4.33
C GLN A 193 2.19 3.19 -5.32
N THR A 194 2.65 4.08 -6.25
CA THR A 194 3.71 3.72 -7.20
C THR A 194 5.03 3.47 -6.48
N ALA A 195 5.43 4.34 -5.56
CA ALA A 195 6.67 4.18 -4.81
C ALA A 195 6.66 2.91 -3.94
N SER A 196 5.53 2.61 -3.30
CA SER A 196 5.36 1.39 -2.50
C SER A 196 5.39 0.12 -3.36
N SER A 197 4.69 0.10 -4.51
CA SER A 197 4.57 -1.08 -5.36
C SER A 197 5.82 -1.37 -6.18
N VAL A 198 6.49 -0.33 -6.70
CA VAL A 198 7.70 -0.46 -7.52
C VAL A 198 8.94 -0.74 -6.67
N GLY A 199 9.03 -0.10 -5.50
CA GLY A 199 10.11 -0.27 -4.53
C GLY A 199 11.45 0.36 -4.94
N GLY A 200 12.34 0.53 -3.98
CA GLY A 200 13.65 1.18 -4.17
C GLY A 200 13.52 2.68 -4.44
N PHE A 201 14.56 3.28 -5.03
CA PHE A 201 14.49 4.65 -5.53
C PHE A 201 13.79 4.66 -6.90
N THR A 202 12.77 5.51 -7.05
CA THR A 202 11.92 5.54 -8.24
C THR A 202 11.70 6.98 -8.67
N ALA A 203 12.17 7.32 -9.89
CA ALA A 203 11.83 8.57 -10.55
C ALA A 203 10.55 8.37 -11.36
N ILE A 204 9.58 9.26 -11.18
CA ILE A 204 8.26 9.16 -11.79
C ILE A 204 7.95 10.47 -12.52
N ASP A 205 7.61 10.38 -13.80
CA ASP A 205 7.15 11.52 -14.60
C ASP A 205 5.65 11.36 -14.87
N PHE A 206 4.87 12.26 -14.29
CA PHE A 206 3.40 12.30 -14.43
C PHE A 206 2.93 13.22 -15.56
N LYS A 207 3.80 13.59 -16.49
CA LYS A 207 3.43 14.45 -17.62
C LYS A 207 2.22 13.93 -18.40
N ASP A 208 2.16 12.63 -18.61
CA ASP A 208 1.00 11.92 -19.18
C ASP A 208 0.42 10.98 -18.11
N PRO A 209 -0.73 11.32 -17.49
CA PRO A 209 -1.35 10.50 -16.45
C PRO A 209 -1.78 9.10 -16.91
N GLU A 210 -2.06 8.95 -18.20
CA GLU A 210 -2.44 7.65 -18.76
C GLU A 210 -1.22 6.75 -18.97
N ASN A 211 -0.06 7.37 -19.30
CA ASN A 211 1.19 6.69 -19.58
C ASN A 211 2.33 7.27 -18.74
N ILE A 212 2.26 7.06 -17.42
CA ILE A 212 3.31 7.52 -16.50
C ILE A 212 4.64 6.83 -16.81
N LEU A 213 5.71 7.61 -16.83
CA LEU A 213 7.05 7.06 -17.02
C LEU A 213 7.68 6.81 -15.65
N ILE A 214 8.11 5.58 -15.44
CA ILE A 214 8.71 5.13 -14.19
C ILE A 214 10.10 4.59 -14.46
N GLU A 215 11.09 5.17 -13.77
CA GLU A 215 12.49 4.74 -13.85
C GLU A 215 12.98 4.34 -12.46
N LYS A 216 13.48 3.10 -12.33
CA LYS A 216 14.19 2.67 -11.12
C LYS A 216 15.58 3.26 -11.10
N VAL A 217 15.86 4.09 -10.11
CA VAL A 217 17.17 4.70 -9.91
C VAL A 217 18.04 3.76 -9.08
N LYS A 218 19.09 3.22 -9.70
CA LYS A 218 20.07 2.38 -9.01
C LYS A 218 21.01 3.26 -8.20
N PHE A 219 20.66 3.51 -6.96
CA PHE A 219 21.46 4.30 -6.03
C PHE A 219 21.52 3.62 -4.67
N ASP A 220 22.72 3.37 -4.19
CA ASP A 220 22.98 2.84 -2.84
C ASP A 220 23.52 3.97 -1.97
N VAL A 221 22.68 4.51 -1.10
CA VAL A 221 23.02 5.60 -0.17
C VAL A 221 24.17 5.18 0.75
N THR A 222 24.17 3.94 1.20
CA THR A 222 25.17 3.43 2.17
C THR A 222 26.54 3.24 1.55
N ALA A 223 26.59 2.84 0.29
CA ALA A 223 27.86 2.74 -0.47
C ALA A 223 28.58 4.10 -0.62
N HIS A 224 27.84 5.19 -0.49
CA HIS A 224 28.39 6.56 -0.52
C HIS A 224 28.61 7.16 0.89
N GLY A 225 28.48 6.35 1.94
CA GLY A 225 28.71 6.79 3.32
C GLY A 225 27.56 7.62 3.94
N TYR A 226 26.35 7.56 3.35
CA TYR A 226 25.17 8.25 3.85
C TYR A 226 24.12 7.27 4.37
N ALA A 227 23.18 7.78 5.15
CA ALA A 227 21.98 7.05 5.59
C ALA A 227 20.75 7.93 5.35
N LEU A 228 19.65 7.31 4.93
CA LEU A 228 18.34 7.96 4.90
C LEU A 228 17.70 7.77 6.28
N CYS A 229 17.49 8.87 7.01
CA CYS A 229 16.89 8.86 8.33
C CYS A 229 15.48 9.42 8.27
N VAL A 230 14.53 8.68 8.84
CA VAL A 230 13.16 9.16 9.09
C VAL A 230 13.07 9.54 10.56
N VAL A 231 12.77 10.81 10.83
CA VAL A 231 12.66 11.35 12.19
C VAL A 231 11.19 11.55 12.52
N ASP A 232 10.71 10.85 13.57
CA ASP A 232 9.39 11.11 14.13
C ASP A 232 9.43 12.41 14.94
N THR A 233 8.70 13.41 14.46
CA THR A 233 8.58 14.73 15.13
C THR A 233 7.47 14.76 16.18
N GLY A 234 6.73 13.66 16.36
CA GLY A 234 5.55 13.59 17.24
C GLY A 234 4.34 14.35 16.69
N GLY A 235 4.42 14.89 15.47
CA GLY A 235 3.29 15.55 14.79
C GLY A 235 2.29 14.54 14.23
N ASN A 236 1.00 14.90 14.25
CA ASN A 236 -0.06 14.10 13.65
C ASN A 236 -0.70 14.87 12.49
N HIS A 237 -0.68 14.31 11.29
CA HIS A 237 -1.28 14.90 10.09
C HIS A 237 -2.70 14.39 9.81
N ALA A 238 -3.26 13.54 10.67
CA ALA A 238 -4.57 12.91 10.42
C ALA A 238 -5.73 13.92 10.33
N ASP A 239 -5.59 15.08 10.98
CA ASP A 239 -6.63 16.11 11.04
C ASP A 239 -6.55 17.13 9.89
N LEU A 240 -5.57 17.00 8.97
CA LEU A 240 -5.32 17.94 7.88
C LEU A 240 -5.87 17.48 6.52
N THR A 241 -6.81 16.54 6.50
CA THR A 241 -7.36 15.97 5.25
C THR A 241 -8.01 17.04 4.37
N ASN A 242 -8.69 18.01 4.97
CA ASN A 242 -9.35 19.10 4.23
C ASN A 242 -8.34 20.02 3.57
N GLU A 243 -7.25 20.36 4.27
CA GLU A 243 -6.15 21.20 3.76
C GLU A 243 -5.43 20.49 2.62
N TYR A 244 -5.17 19.19 2.74
CA TYR A 244 -4.59 18.40 1.66
C TYR A 244 -5.49 18.36 0.43
N ALA A 245 -6.80 18.25 0.59
CA ALA A 245 -7.75 18.25 -0.51
C ALA A 245 -7.87 19.63 -1.22
N LEU A 246 -7.56 20.72 -0.52
CA LEU A 246 -7.55 22.07 -1.09
C LEU A 246 -6.38 22.28 -2.05
N VAL A 247 -5.21 21.73 -1.78
CA VAL A 247 -4.01 21.92 -2.62
C VAL A 247 -4.28 21.52 -4.10
N PRO A 248 -4.71 20.29 -4.43
CA PRO A 248 -5.03 19.93 -5.82
C PRO A 248 -6.16 20.78 -6.42
N LYS A 249 -7.12 21.22 -5.59
CA LYS A 249 -8.23 22.06 -6.04
C LYS A 249 -7.77 23.46 -6.44
N GLU A 250 -6.94 24.08 -5.63
CA GLU A 250 -6.36 25.40 -5.90
C GLU A 250 -5.42 25.38 -7.11
N MET A 251 -4.63 24.31 -7.27
CA MET A 251 -3.74 24.14 -8.40
C MET A 251 -4.50 23.97 -9.72
N LYS A 252 -5.67 23.32 -9.71
CA LYS A 252 -6.55 23.25 -10.89
C LYS A 252 -7.08 24.62 -11.30
N ILE A 253 -7.36 25.52 -10.32
CA ILE A 253 -7.79 26.90 -10.61
C ILE A 253 -6.65 27.67 -11.28
N GLY A 254 -5.43 27.60 -10.73
CA GLY A 254 -4.26 28.25 -11.31
C GLY A 254 -3.97 27.81 -12.75
N ARG A 255 -4.24 26.55 -13.08
CA ARG A 255 -4.04 25.97 -14.42
C ARG A 255 -5.05 26.46 -15.45
N ALA A 256 -6.23 26.89 -15.04
CA ALA A 256 -7.26 27.43 -15.93
C ALA A 256 -6.95 28.87 -16.39
N HIS A 257 -5.90 29.50 -15.85
CA HIS A 257 -5.52 30.91 -16.09
C HIS A 257 -4.17 31.06 -16.80
N VAL A 258 -3.54 29.97 -17.21
CA VAL A 258 -2.32 29.90 -18.02
C VAL A 258 -2.62 29.24 -19.37
#